data_3f44a62bf1793b289cef721c4483e1db
#
_entry.id   3f44a62bf1793b289cef721c4483e1db
#
_cell.length_a   1.000
_cell.length_b   1.000
_cell.length_c   1.000
_cell.angle_alpha   90.00
_cell.angle_beta   90.00
_cell.angle_gamma   90.00
#
_symmetry.space_group_name_H-M   'P 1'
#
loop_
_entity.id
_entity.type
_entity.pdbx_description
1 polymer ?
#
loop_
_entity_poly.entity_id
_entity_poly.type
_entity_poly.pdbx_seq_one_letter_code
_entity_poly.pdbx_strand_id
1 'polypeptide(L)'
;RRLQKPILVLSCDLPFMDMPTLRRLIDARGARPPEALMTTFQQAETGFIEALVSIYEPACLPFFEEAHARNLRQLNLVIPEKLQSRVVYTRAEALPFFNINFPGELEQARRMAEAAREQRHSTACHASEEGIR
;
A
#
# COMPACT_ATOMS: atom_id res chain seq x y z
N ARG A 1 21.92 5.89 -15.94
CA ARG A 1 22.21 4.74 -15.05
C ARG A 1 20.99 3.84 -15.06
N ARG A 2 21.08 2.63 -15.61
CA ARG A 2 19.94 1.70 -15.67
C ARG A 2 19.58 1.24 -14.25
N LEU A 3 18.29 1.24 -13.94
CA LEU A 3 17.75 0.62 -12.75
C LEU A 3 18.07 -0.88 -12.79
N GLN A 4 18.80 -1.36 -11.80
CA GLN A 4 19.25 -2.77 -11.76
C GLN A 4 18.50 -3.62 -10.72
N LYS A 5 17.73 -2.98 -9.86
CA LYS A 5 16.98 -3.61 -8.77
C LYS A 5 15.53 -3.16 -8.76
N PRO A 6 14.61 -3.99 -8.28
CA PRO A 6 13.23 -3.57 -8.07
C PRO A 6 13.15 -2.42 -7.05
N ILE A 7 12.17 -1.57 -7.22
CA ILE A 7 11.91 -0.43 -6.32
C ILE A 7 10.56 -0.62 -5.65
N LEU A 8 10.54 -0.56 -4.34
CA LEU A 8 9.34 -0.34 -3.55
C LEU A 8 9.05 1.17 -3.52
N VAL A 9 7.89 1.55 -4.03
CA VAL A 9 7.36 2.91 -3.93
C VAL A 9 6.34 2.93 -2.80
N LEU A 10 6.48 3.89 -1.89
CA LEU A 10 5.58 4.10 -0.77
C LEU A 10 5.26 5.59 -0.63
N SER A 11 3.98 5.94 -0.69
CA SER A 11 3.53 7.31 -0.45
C SER A 11 3.77 7.73 1.00
N CYS A 12 4.19 8.97 1.22
CA CYS A 12 4.50 9.50 2.55
C CYS A 12 3.26 10.00 3.33
N ASP A 13 2.10 9.99 2.71
CA ASP A 13 0.82 10.51 3.25
C ASP A 13 -0.12 9.40 3.77
N LEU A 14 0.42 8.21 4.03
CA LEU A 14 -0.29 7.03 4.53
C LEU A 14 0.08 6.76 6.01
N PRO A 15 -0.54 7.45 6.98
CA PRO A 15 -0.13 7.40 8.39
C PRO A 15 -0.39 6.05 9.07
N PHE A 16 -1.26 5.21 8.50
CA PHE A 16 -1.61 3.90 9.04
C PHE A 16 -0.99 2.73 8.27
N MET A 17 -0.08 3.02 7.32
CA MET A 17 0.66 1.96 6.66
C MET A 17 1.45 1.15 7.67
N ASP A 18 1.34 -0.17 7.58
CA ASP A 18 1.92 -1.09 8.55
C ASP A 18 2.80 -2.18 7.91
N MET A 19 3.61 -2.80 8.73
CA MET A 19 4.52 -3.87 8.31
C MET A 19 3.81 -5.11 7.78
N PRO A 20 2.67 -5.58 8.34
CA PRO A 20 1.93 -6.69 7.77
C PRO A 20 1.47 -6.43 6.34
N THR A 21 0.97 -5.24 6.05
CA THR A 21 0.55 -4.85 4.69
C THR A 21 1.73 -4.84 3.72
N LEU A 22 2.86 -4.22 4.11
CA LEU A 22 4.06 -4.21 3.28
C LEU A 22 4.61 -5.62 3.04
N ARG A 23 4.55 -6.49 4.04
CA ARG A 23 4.98 -7.90 3.92
C ARG A 23 4.12 -8.67 2.92
N ARG A 24 2.79 -8.47 2.94
CA ARG A 24 1.88 -9.03 1.91
C ARG A 24 2.32 -8.64 0.50
N LEU A 25 2.73 -7.40 0.29
CA LEU A 25 3.20 -6.91 -1.01
C LEU A 25 4.51 -7.59 -1.43
N ILE A 26 5.46 -7.72 -0.50
CA ILE A 26 6.76 -8.36 -0.75
C ILE A 26 6.58 -9.85 -1.06
N ASP A 27 5.73 -10.54 -0.30
CA ASP A 27 5.44 -11.97 -0.50
C ASP A 27 4.75 -12.20 -1.85
N ALA A 28 3.78 -11.37 -2.20
CA ALA A 28 3.10 -11.40 -3.50
C ALA A 28 4.07 -11.17 -4.66
N ARG A 29 5.04 -10.26 -4.49
CA ARG A 29 6.12 -10.08 -5.47
C ARG A 29 6.92 -11.37 -5.66
N GLY A 30 7.23 -12.08 -4.58
CA GLY A 30 7.96 -13.37 -4.64
C GLY A 30 7.20 -14.47 -5.41
N ALA A 31 5.87 -14.42 -5.34
CA ALA A 31 4.98 -15.40 -5.98
C ALA A 31 4.40 -14.92 -7.33
N ARG A 32 4.80 -13.74 -7.83
CA ARG A 32 4.25 -13.18 -9.06
C ARG A 32 4.59 -14.01 -10.29
N PRO A 33 3.75 -13.95 -11.35
CA PRO A 33 4.11 -14.46 -12.67
C PRO A 33 5.40 -13.81 -13.20
N PRO A 34 6.27 -14.55 -13.91
CA PRO A 34 7.55 -14.01 -14.40
C PRO A 34 7.42 -12.77 -15.29
N GLU A 35 6.32 -12.67 -16.05
CA GLU A 35 6.00 -11.55 -16.92
C GLU A 35 5.52 -10.31 -16.18
N ALA A 36 5.10 -10.43 -14.91
CA ALA A 36 4.63 -9.29 -14.13
C ALA A 36 5.77 -8.34 -13.79
N LEU A 37 5.62 -7.09 -14.20
CA LEU A 37 6.58 -6.01 -14.00
C LEU A 37 6.24 -5.10 -12.82
N MET A 38 4.99 -5.16 -12.34
CA MET A 38 4.50 -4.39 -11.21
C MET A 38 3.75 -5.32 -10.26
N THR A 39 4.05 -5.24 -8.96
CA THR A 39 3.23 -5.84 -7.90
C THR A 39 2.58 -4.73 -7.10
N THR A 40 1.25 -4.75 -6.98
CA THR A 40 0.48 -3.64 -6.42
C THR A 40 -0.73 -4.15 -5.65
N PHE A 41 -1.34 -3.28 -4.85
CA PHE A 41 -2.65 -3.53 -4.27
C PHE A 41 -3.78 -3.06 -5.19
N GLN A 42 -4.91 -3.75 -5.12
CA GLN A 42 -6.15 -3.38 -5.79
C GLN A 42 -7.32 -3.45 -4.81
N GLN A 43 -8.08 -2.37 -4.72
CA GLN A 43 -9.32 -2.38 -3.93
C GLN A 43 -10.39 -3.17 -4.65
N ALA A 44 -10.99 -4.15 -3.95
CA ALA A 44 -11.96 -5.07 -4.53
C ALA A 44 -13.22 -4.38 -5.06
N GLU A 45 -13.74 -3.41 -4.30
CA GLU A 45 -15.02 -2.76 -4.58
C GLU A 45 -14.95 -1.73 -5.72
N THR A 46 -13.81 -1.11 -5.92
CA THR A 46 -13.63 -0.03 -6.91
C THR A 46 -12.73 -0.39 -8.07
N GLY A 47 -11.91 -1.44 -7.90
CA GLY A 47 -10.84 -1.78 -8.85
C GLY A 47 -9.64 -0.80 -8.83
N PHE A 48 -9.63 0.16 -7.89
CA PHE A 48 -8.55 1.15 -7.79
C PHE A 48 -7.21 0.47 -7.51
N ILE A 49 -6.16 0.92 -8.22
CA ILE A 49 -4.79 0.42 -8.10
C ILE A 49 -3.96 1.38 -7.27
N GLU A 50 -3.32 0.85 -6.23
CA GLU A 50 -2.45 1.61 -5.32
C GLU A 50 -1.04 1.79 -5.90
N ALA A 51 -0.94 2.54 -7.00
CA ALA A 51 0.31 2.71 -7.74
C ALA A 51 1.46 3.31 -6.92
N LEU A 52 1.15 4.03 -5.83
CA LEU A 52 2.11 4.58 -4.88
C LEU A 52 2.34 3.67 -3.65
N VAL A 53 1.81 2.43 -3.67
CA VAL A 53 2.13 1.36 -2.72
C VAL A 53 2.40 0.11 -3.55
N SER A 54 3.52 0.10 -4.26
CA SER A 54 3.80 -0.90 -5.30
C SER A 54 5.28 -1.21 -5.43
N ILE A 55 5.59 -2.40 -5.94
CA ILE A 55 6.94 -2.79 -6.30
C ILE A 55 7.04 -2.82 -7.83
N TYR A 56 7.98 -2.07 -8.36
CA TYR A 56 8.27 -1.99 -9.80
C TYR A 56 9.57 -2.73 -10.12
N GLU A 57 9.51 -3.63 -11.09
CA GLU A 57 10.69 -4.33 -11.59
C GLU A 57 11.53 -3.41 -12.51
N PRO A 58 12.84 -3.67 -12.66
CA PRO A 58 13.70 -2.84 -13.52
C PRO A 58 13.19 -2.71 -14.96
N ALA A 59 12.51 -3.73 -15.48
CA ALA A 59 11.92 -3.73 -16.82
C ALA A 59 10.72 -2.78 -16.98
N CYS A 60 10.25 -2.14 -15.91
CA CYS A 60 9.25 -1.05 -15.98
C CYS A 60 9.81 0.24 -16.59
N LEU A 61 11.12 0.45 -16.59
CA LEU A 61 11.73 1.72 -16.97
C LEU A 61 11.27 2.25 -18.34
N PRO A 62 11.21 1.45 -19.41
CA PRO A 62 10.74 1.94 -20.72
C PRO A 62 9.30 2.49 -20.68
N PHE A 63 8.42 1.90 -19.87
CA PHE A 63 7.04 2.38 -19.73
C PHE A 63 6.97 3.74 -19.03
N PHE A 64 7.83 3.98 -18.06
CA PHE A 64 7.95 5.29 -17.40
C PHE A 64 8.53 6.34 -18.32
N GLU A 65 9.55 5.99 -19.10
CA GLU A 65 10.16 6.89 -20.10
C GLU A 65 9.13 7.30 -21.18
N GLU A 66 8.35 6.34 -21.68
CA GLU A 66 7.27 6.62 -22.63
C GLU A 66 6.16 7.46 -22.01
N ALA A 67 5.72 7.14 -20.79
CA ALA A 67 4.71 7.90 -20.05
C ALA A 67 5.16 9.35 -19.84
N HIS A 68 6.43 9.56 -19.49
CA HIS A 68 7.02 10.87 -19.33
C HIS A 68 7.03 11.64 -20.66
N ALA A 69 7.47 11.02 -21.72
CA ALA A 69 7.50 11.63 -23.06
C ALA A 69 6.11 12.05 -23.54
N ARG A 70 5.06 11.29 -23.17
CA ARG A 70 3.65 11.57 -23.48
C ARG A 70 2.96 12.48 -22.46
N ASN A 71 3.67 12.97 -21.44
CA ASN A 71 3.13 13.77 -20.34
C ASN A 71 1.96 13.07 -19.60
N LEU A 72 1.99 11.75 -19.50
CA LEU A 72 1.01 10.95 -18.78
C LEU A 72 1.29 11.07 -17.27
N ARG A 73 0.33 11.64 -16.52
CA ARG A 73 0.49 11.88 -15.07
C ARG A 73 -0.19 10.83 -14.19
N GLN A 74 -1.00 9.95 -14.78
CA GLN A 74 -1.74 8.92 -14.06
C GLN A 74 -0.88 7.66 -13.92
N LEU A 75 -0.20 7.54 -12.78
CA LEU A 75 0.76 6.47 -12.52
C LEU A 75 0.14 5.06 -12.60
N ASN A 76 -1.13 4.93 -12.22
CA ASN A 76 -1.89 3.68 -12.29
C ASN A 76 -2.13 3.18 -13.73
N LEU A 77 -1.91 4.01 -14.75
CA LEU A 77 -2.07 3.66 -16.16
C LEU A 77 -0.74 3.40 -16.87
N VAL A 78 0.41 3.59 -16.20
CA VAL A 78 1.74 3.47 -16.82
C VAL A 78 2.05 2.03 -17.18
N ILE A 79 1.81 1.10 -16.27
CA ILE A 79 2.08 -0.32 -16.50
C ILE A 79 0.80 -1.00 -16.97
N PRO A 80 0.80 -1.66 -18.15
CA PRO A 80 -0.37 -2.38 -18.64
C PRO A 80 -0.89 -3.41 -17.66
N GLU A 81 -2.20 -3.56 -17.58
CA GLU A 81 -2.88 -4.47 -16.65
C GLU A 81 -2.34 -5.91 -16.70
N LYS A 82 -2.10 -6.42 -17.90
CA LYS A 82 -1.56 -7.77 -18.12
C LYS A 82 -0.14 -7.99 -17.54
N LEU A 83 0.57 -6.92 -17.22
CA LEU A 83 1.91 -6.94 -16.61
C LEU A 83 1.88 -6.59 -15.12
N GLN A 84 0.70 -6.57 -14.52
CA GLN A 84 0.51 -6.30 -13.09
C GLN A 84 0.16 -7.58 -12.34
N SER A 85 0.84 -7.82 -11.22
CA SER A 85 0.44 -8.77 -10.19
C SER A 85 -0.29 -8.02 -9.08
N ARG A 86 -1.53 -8.38 -8.78
CA ARG A 86 -2.43 -7.62 -7.91
C ARG A 86 -2.74 -8.37 -6.63
N VAL A 87 -2.55 -7.71 -5.50
CA VAL A 87 -2.99 -8.14 -4.17
C VAL A 87 -4.30 -7.46 -3.87
N VAL A 88 -5.39 -8.21 -3.88
CA VAL A 88 -6.72 -7.65 -3.63
C VAL A 88 -6.91 -7.40 -2.14
N TYR A 89 -7.45 -6.24 -1.77
CA TYR A 89 -7.90 -5.90 -0.42
C TYR A 89 -9.33 -5.34 -0.46
N THR A 90 -10.06 -5.54 0.62
CA THR A 90 -11.44 -5.06 0.77
C THR A 90 -11.50 -3.74 1.53
N ARG A 91 -12.67 -3.09 1.54
CA ARG A 91 -12.90 -1.88 2.35
C ARG A 91 -12.62 -2.10 3.83
N ALA A 92 -12.84 -3.30 4.37
CA ALA A 92 -12.53 -3.64 5.77
C ALA A 92 -11.02 -3.64 6.06
N GLU A 93 -10.18 -3.83 5.04
CA GLU A 93 -8.72 -3.84 5.13
C GLU A 93 -8.08 -2.51 4.66
N ALA A 94 -8.90 -1.47 4.41
CA ALA A 94 -8.44 -0.23 3.74
C ALA A 94 -7.69 0.74 4.64
N LEU A 95 -7.65 0.52 5.96
CA LEU A 95 -7.01 1.46 6.90
C LEU A 95 -5.55 1.79 6.55
N PRO A 96 -4.67 0.84 6.16
CA PRO A 96 -3.30 1.16 5.76
C PRO A 96 -3.19 2.10 4.56
N PHE A 97 -4.24 2.17 3.72
CA PHE A 97 -4.30 3.00 2.52
C PHE A 97 -5.02 4.35 2.75
N PHE A 98 -5.37 4.67 4.01
CA PHE A 98 -5.95 5.96 4.35
C PHE A 98 -4.93 7.07 4.10
N ASN A 99 -5.29 7.98 3.20
CA ASN A 99 -4.43 9.06 2.71
C ASN A 99 -4.79 10.39 3.40
N ILE A 100 -3.79 11.22 3.69
CA ILE A 100 -3.96 12.57 4.26
C ILE A 100 -3.51 13.60 3.21
N ASN A 101 -4.48 14.24 2.55
CA ASN A 101 -4.24 15.33 1.61
C ASN A 101 -4.64 16.71 2.18
N PHE A 102 -5.55 16.74 3.16
CA PHE A 102 -6.12 17.95 3.71
C PHE A 102 -6.04 17.98 5.24
N PRO A 103 -6.02 19.21 5.86
CA PRO A 103 -5.95 19.33 7.32
C PRO A 103 -7.05 18.57 8.09
N GLY A 104 -8.25 18.49 7.53
CA GLY A 104 -9.35 17.75 8.14
C GLY A 104 -9.13 16.25 8.21
N GLU A 105 -8.45 15.67 7.23
CA GLU A 105 -8.06 14.25 7.21
C GLU A 105 -6.96 13.97 8.23
N LEU A 106 -6.04 14.91 8.46
CA LEU A 106 -5.04 14.81 9.52
C LEU A 106 -5.70 14.75 10.90
N GLU A 107 -6.70 15.60 11.15
CA GLU A 107 -7.43 15.59 12.40
C GLU A 107 -8.21 14.28 12.59
N GLN A 108 -8.83 13.78 11.54
CA GLN A 108 -9.47 12.46 11.55
C GLN A 108 -8.48 11.35 11.86
N ALA A 109 -7.30 11.35 11.24
CA ALA A 109 -6.26 10.37 11.49
C ALA A 109 -5.77 10.41 12.96
N ARG A 110 -5.62 11.59 13.55
CA ARG A 110 -5.26 11.75 14.97
C ARG A 110 -6.29 11.09 15.88
N ARG A 111 -7.59 11.37 15.68
CA ARG A 111 -8.68 10.75 16.45
C ARG A 111 -8.69 9.23 16.33
N MET A 112 -8.47 8.70 15.13
CA MET A 112 -8.40 7.26 14.90
C MET A 112 -7.21 6.63 15.63
N ALA A 113 -6.04 7.27 15.63
CA ALA A 113 -4.85 6.82 16.33
C ALA A 113 -5.02 6.85 17.85
N GLU A 114 -5.69 7.86 18.41
CA GLU A 114 -6.01 7.98 19.83
C GLU A 114 -6.96 6.87 20.27
N ALA A 115 -8.06 6.67 19.54
CA ALA A 115 -9.01 5.59 19.81
C ALA A 115 -8.36 4.20 19.80
N ALA A 116 -7.45 3.94 18.86
CA ALA A 116 -6.70 2.70 18.79
C ALA A 116 -5.73 2.49 19.97
N ARG A 117 -5.17 3.58 20.51
CA ARG A 117 -4.33 3.53 21.73
C ARG A 117 -5.15 3.20 22.98
N GLU A 118 -6.31 3.83 23.13
CA GLU A 118 -7.22 3.58 24.26
C GLU A 118 -7.71 2.13 24.28
N GLN A 119 -8.07 1.58 23.13
CA GLN A 119 -8.47 0.17 23.02
C GLN A 119 -7.35 -0.79 23.43
N ARG A 120 -6.10 -0.54 23.04
CA ARG A 120 -4.96 -1.37 23.46
C ARG A 120 -4.70 -1.30 24.97
N HIS A 121 -4.84 -0.15 25.58
CA HIS A 121 -4.68 0.02 27.03
C HIS A 121 -5.77 -0.72 27.80
N SER A 122 -7.03 -0.65 27.34
CA SER A 122 -8.15 -1.37 27.95
C SER A 122 -7.97 -2.89 27.87
N THR A 123 -7.51 -3.41 26.73
CA THR A 123 -7.26 -4.85 26.54
C THR A 123 -6.09 -5.36 27.38
N ALA A 124 -5.04 -4.57 27.53
CA ALA A 124 -3.88 -4.92 28.36
C ALA A 124 -4.22 -4.94 29.87
N CYS A 125 -5.13 -4.08 30.32
CA CYS A 125 -5.58 -4.05 31.71
C CYS A 125 -6.44 -5.29 32.07
N HIS A 126 -7.30 -5.75 31.16
CA HIS A 126 -8.11 -6.97 31.35
C HIS A 126 -7.28 -8.25 31.39
N ALA A 127 -6.23 -8.32 30.52
CA ALA A 127 -5.35 -9.49 30.47
C ALA A 127 -4.50 -9.66 31.75
N SER A 128 -4.23 -8.58 32.48
CA SER A 128 -3.49 -8.62 33.75
C SER A 128 -4.36 -9.03 34.94
N GLU A 129 -5.68 -8.92 34.87
CA GLU A 129 -6.60 -9.34 35.95
C GLU A 129 -6.96 -10.83 35.87
N GLU A 130 -6.90 -11.47 34.70
CA GLU A 130 -7.16 -12.91 34.55
C GLU A 130 -5.93 -13.80 34.90
N GLY A 131 -4.74 -13.23 35.04
CA GLY A 131 -3.51 -13.95 35.36
C GLY A 131 -3.25 -14.17 36.85
N ILE A 132 -4.14 -13.71 37.76
CA ILE A 132 -4.02 -13.86 39.22
C ILE A 132 -5.25 -14.63 39.77
N ARG A 133 -5.38 -15.87 39.32
CA ARG A 133 -6.23 -16.87 40.01
C ARG A 133 -5.60 -18.24 39.93
#